data_a43b287236a3084014932f5fb1c79b42
#
_entry.id   a43b287236a3084014932f5fb1c79b42
#
_cell.length_a   1.000
_cell.length_b   1.000
_cell.length_c   1.000
_cell.angle_alpha   90.00
_cell.angle_beta   90.00
_cell.angle_gamma   90.00
#
_symmetry.space_group_name_H-M   'P 1'
#
loop_
_entity.id
_entity.type
_entity.pdbx_description
1 polymer ?
#
loop_
_entity_poly.entity_id
_entity_poly.type
_entity_poly.pdbx_seq_one_letter_code
_entity_poly.pdbx_strand_id
1 'polypeptide(L)'
;ACKIGINIPTLCHIDLKGTCIKNNPASCRICVVEVAGRRNLAPACATRCTEGMVVKTSTLRVMNARKVVAELILSDHPNDCLTCPKCGNCELQTLALRFNIREMPFNGGELSPRKREVTSSIVRNMDKCIFCRRCESVCNDVQTVGALGAIRRGFNTTIAPAFDRMMKDSECT
;
A
#
# COMPACT_ATOMS: atom_id res chain seq x y z
N ALA A 1 7.53 9.36 15.38
CA ALA A 1 8.65 8.48 15.03
C ALA A 1 9.64 9.24 14.15
N CYS A 2 9.27 9.72 12.97
CA CYS A 2 10.20 10.43 12.06
C CYS A 2 10.90 11.63 12.71
N LYS A 3 10.20 12.43 13.54
CA LYS A 3 10.79 13.57 14.25
C LYS A 3 11.94 13.22 15.20
N ILE A 4 12.01 11.98 15.65
CA ILE A 4 13.06 11.45 16.55
C ILE A 4 13.96 10.43 15.84
N GLY A 5 14.04 10.49 14.51
CA GLY A 5 14.92 9.64 13.69
C GLY A 5 14.49 8.18 13.53
N ILE A 6 13.32 7.78 14.05
CA ILE A 6 12.82 6.40 13.90
C ILE A 6 12.03 6.26 12.60
N ASN A 7 12.57 5.50 11.67
CA ASN A 7 11.93 5.21 10.39
C ASN A 7 11.03 3.96 10.47
N ILE A 8 9.71 4.18 10.40
CA ILE A 8 8.71 3.13 10.25
C ILE A 8 8.30 3.10 8.78
N PRO A 9 8.54 1.98 8.05
CA PRO A 9 8.20 1.89 6.63
C PRO A 9 6.69 1.95 6.42
N THR A 10 6.27 2.55 5.31
CA THR A 10 4.86 2.65 4.90
C THR A 10 4.73 2.46 3.40
N LEU A 11 3.58 1.95 2.92
CA LEU A 11 3.21 1.91 1.50
C LEU A 11 1.88 2.62 1.23
N CYS A 12 0.92 2.52 2.16
CA CYS A 12 -0.41 3.08 1.97
C CYS A 12 -0.59 4.47 2.58
N HIS A 13 0.25 4.86 3.52
CA HIS A 13 0.17 6.17 4.16
C HIS A 13 0.65 7.27 3.21
N ILE A 14 -0.12 8.34 3.11
CA ILE A 14 0.24 9.58 2.40
C ILE A 14 0.26 10.71 3.41
N ASP A 15 1.33 11.49 3.39
CA ASP A 15 1.41 12.80 4.05
C ASP A 15 1.46 13.87 2.96
N LEU A 16 0.33 14.50 2.72
CA LEU A 16 0.22 15.60 1.76
C LEU A 16 0.68 16.88 2.46
N LYS A 17 1.99 17.12 2.41
CA LYS A 17 2.61 18.31 3.01
C LYS A 17 1.90 19.58 2.58
N GLY A 18 1.58 20.44 3.55
CA GLY A 18 0.87 21.70 3.30
C GLY A 18 -0.65 21.58 3.33
N THR A 19 -1.19 20.40 3.52
CA THR A 19 -2.64 20.18 3.74
C THR A 19 -2.88 19.58 5.12
N CYS A 20 -4.08 19.80 5.68
CA CYS A 20 -4.51 19.14 6.91
C CYS A 20 -4.94 17.68 6.68
N ILE A 21 -4.84 17.20 5.44
CA ILE A 21 -5.37 15.92 5.03
C ILE A 21 -4.32 14.84 5.27
N LYS A 22 -4.65 13.88 6.14
CA LYS A 22 -3.86 12.70 6.44
C LYS A 22 -4.71 11.48 6.25
N ASN A 23 -4.30 10.60 5.33
CA ASN A 23 -4.96 9.31 5.25
C ASN A 23 -4.40 8.36 6.31
N ASN A 24 -5.26 7.56 6.92
CA ASN A 24 -4.91 6.49 7.86
C ASN A 24 -5.52 5.16 7.38
N PRO A 25 -5.22 4.69 6.18
CA PRO A 25 -5.94 3.57 5.58
C PRO A 25 -5.67 2.23 6.28
N ALA A 26 -4.54 2.08 6.99
CA ALA A 26 -4.08 0.83 7.62
C ALA A 26 -4.19 -0.40 6.69
N SER A 27 -4.10 -0.19 5.38
CA SER A 27 -4.38 -1.18 4.34
C SER A 27 -3.20 -2.14 4.13
N CYS A 28 -2.00 -1.63 3.89
CA CYS A 28 -0.84 -2.46 3.51
C CYS A 28 -0.18 -3.21 4.68
N ARG A 29 -0.38 -2.81 5.93
CA ARG A 29 0.22 -3.42 7.14
C ARG A 29 1.75 -3.43 7.22
N ILE A 30 2.46 -2.77 6.32
CA ILE A 30 3.92 -2.66 6.38
C ILE A 30 4.41 -1.89 7.61
N CYS A 31 3.61 -0.96 8.11
CA CYS A 31 3.95 -0.11 9.26
C CYS A 31 3.68 -0.74 10.63
N VAL A 32 3.44 -2.04 10.73
CA VAL A 32 3.13 -2.69 12.01
C VAL A 32 4.24 -2.49 13.04
N VAL A 33 3.84 -2.29 14.28
CA VAL A 33 4.70 -2.12 15.45
C VAL A 33 4.17 -2.96 16.62
N GLU A 34 5.04 -3.23 17.58
CA GLU A 34 4.65 -3.88 18.82
C GLU A 34 4.40 -2.83 19.89
N VAL A 35 3.23 -2.91 20.52
CA VAL A 35 2.84 -2.02 21.61
C VAL A 35 2.77 -2.85 22.89
N ALA A 36 3.46 -2.41 23.95
CA ALA A 36 3.44 -3.09 25.23
C ALA A 36 2.00 -3.26 25.73
N GLY A 37 1.69 -4.44 26.25
CA GLY A 37 0.35 -4.80 26.71
C GLY A 37 -0.64 -5.19 25.62
N ARG A 38 -0.29 -5.11 24.33
CA ARG A 38 -1.16 -5.58 23.21
C ARG A 38 -0.69 -6.93 22.68
N ARG A 39 -1.62 -7.87 22.54
CA ARG A 39 -1.34 -9.18 21.94
C ARG A 39 -0.96 -9.08 20.46
N ASN A 40 -1.66 -8.23 19.73
CA ASN A 40 -1.51 -8.10 18.28
C ASN A 40 -0.63 -6.91 17.92
N LEU A 41 0.10 -7.02 16.80
CA LEU A 41 0.83 -5.90 16.21
C LEU A 41 -0.16 -4.83 15.75
N ALA A 42 0.18 -3.57 15.98
CA ALA A 42 -0.64 -2.42 15.65
C ALA A 42 -0.11 -1.69 14.40
N PRO A 43 -0.97 -1.24 13.48
CA PRO A 43 -0.55 -0.43 12.34
C PRO A 43 -0.21 1.00 12.82
N ALA A 44 1.04 1.40 12.72
CA ALA A 44 1.50 2.71 13.21
C ALA A 44 0.80 3.90 12.52
N CYS A 45 0.41 3.76 11.25
CA CYS A 45 -0.27 4.81 10.50
C CYS A 45 -1.67 5.15 11.02
N ALA A 46 -2.34 4.22 11.72
CA ALA A 46 -3.71 4.39 12.21
C ALA A 46 -3.85 4.29 13.74
N THR A 47 -2.74 4.01 14.44
CA THR A 47 -2.76 3.89 15.90
C THR A 47 -2.46 5.24 16.53
N ARG A 48 -3.39 5.75 17.33
CA ARG A 48 -3.17 6.98 18.12
C ARG A 48 -2.20 6.71 19.26
N CYS A 49 -1.25 7.63 19.44
CA CYS A 49 -0.35 7.60 20.58
C CYS A 49 -1.09 8.07 21.84
N THR A 50 -0.82 7.39 22.95
CA THR A 50 -1.31 7.77 24.27
C THR A 50 -0.11 8.00 25.19
N GLU A 51 -0.31 8.74 26.26
CA GLU A 51 0.72 8.97 27.26
C GLU A 51 1.16 7.63 27.89
N GLY A 52 2.45 7.48 28.14
CA GLY A 52 3.03 6.26 28.69
C GLY A 52 3.08 5.07 27.72
N MET A 53 2.68 5.22 26.45
CA MET A 53 2.68 4.15 25.47
C MET A 53 4.10 3.74 25.09
N VAL A 54 4.46 2.49 25.33
CA VAL A 54 5.75 1.91 24.94
C VAL A 54 5.61 1.17 23.61
N VAL A 55 6.36 1.64 22.59
CA VAL A 55 6.30 1.12 21.22
C VAL A 55 7.66 0.59 20.80
N LYS A 56 7.70 -0.68 20.38
CA LYS A 56 8.90 -1.32 19.84
C LYS A 56 8.74 -1.45 18.31
N THR A 57 9.69 -0.87 17.56
CA THR A 57 9.60 -0.73 16.12
C THR A 57 10.44 -1.73 15.32
N SER A 58 11.35 -2.46 15.99
CA SER A 58 12.36 -3.30 15.33
C SER A 58 12.59 -4.63 16.05
N THR A 59 11.56 -5.18 16.73
CA THR A 59 11.66 -6.53 17.30
C THR A 59 11.66 -7.57 16.19
N LEU A 60 12.19 -8.77 16.46
CA LEU A 60 12.17 -9.88 15.51
C LEU A 60 10.76 -10.19 15.02
N ARG A 61 9.76 -10.13 15.91
CA ARG A 61 8.35 -10.32 15.59
C ARG A 61 7.85 -9.28 14.59
N VAL A 62 8.20 -8.01 14.77
CA VAL A 62 7.84 -6.90 13.88
C VAL A 62 8.51 -7.07 12.53
N MET A 63 9.80 -7.39 12.51
CA MET A 63 10.57 -7.56 11.26
C MET A 63 10.05 -8.73 10.44
N ASN A 64 9.78 -9.88 11.07
CA ASN A 64 9.21 -11.05 10.40
C ASN A 64 7.81 -10.75 9.84
N ALA A 65 6.95 -10.08 10.61
CA ALA A 65 5.61 -9.71 10.14
C ALA A 65 5.67 -8.79 8.92
N ARG A 66 6.56 -7.79 8.93
CA ARG A 66 6.75 -6.88 7.78
C ARG A 66 7.30 -7.61 6.56
N LYS A 67 8.24 -8.54 6.76
CA LYS A 67 8.79 -9.37 5.68
C LYS A 67 7.68 -10.19 5.02
N VAL A 68 6.89 -10.93 5.80
CA VAL A 68 5.76 -11.73 5.30
C VAL A 68 4.74 -10.86 4.54
N VAL A 69 4.42 -9.68 5.05
CA VAL A 69 3.51 -8.75 4.35
C VAL A 69 4.10 -8.28 3.02
N ALA A 70 5.38 -7.97 2.97
CA ALA A 70 6.04 -7.55 1.73
C ALA A 70 6.10 -8.71 0.71
N GLU A 71 6.38 -9.93 1.17
CA GLU A 71 6.35 -11.15 0.35
C GLU A 71 4.95 -11.42 -0.22
N LEU A 72 3.89 -11.25 0.57
CA LEU A 72 2.50 -11.37 0.10
C LEU A 72 2.14 -10.32 -0.95
N ILE A 73 2.60 -9.08 -0.81
CA ILE A 73 2.38 -8.05 -1.83
C ILE A 73 3.13 -8.39 -3.12
N LEU A 74 4.37 -8.86 -2.99
CA LEU A 74 5.20 -9.25 -4.13
C LEU A 74 4.68 -10.50 -4.83
N SER A 75 4.05 -11.43 -4.12
CA SER A 75 3.50 -12.66 -4.72
C SER A 75 2.38 -12.40 -5.74
N ASP A 76 1.73 -11.25 -5.66
CA ASP A 76 0.67 -10.81 -6.59
C ASP A 76 1.14 -9.64 -7.48
N HIS A 77 2.43 -9.41 -7.58
CA HIS A 77 3.01 -8.32 -8.35
C HIS A 77 3.93 -8.88 -9.46
N PRO A 78 3.86 -8.34 -10.71
CA PRO A 78 4.75 -8.78 -11.78
C PRO A 78 6.22 -8.54 -11.44
N ASN A 79 7.07 -9.53 -11.69
CA ASN A 79 8.51 -9.46 -11.45
C ASN A 79 9.29 -8.86 -12.63
N ASP A 80 8.68 -7.92 -13.36
CA ASP A 80 9.22 -7.24 -14.54
C ASP A 80 9.90 -5.90 -14.21
N CYS A 81 10.60 -5.83 -13.08
CA CYS A 81 11.19 -4.61 -12.56
C CYS A 81 12.07 -3.86 -13.57
N LEU A 82 12.83 -4.58 -14.39
CA LEU A 82 13.75 -3.98 -15.38
C LEU A 82 13.03 -3.19 -16.48
N THR A 83 11.80 -3.56 -16.80
CA THR A 83 10.96 -2.86 -17.79
C THR A 83 9.93 -1.92 -17.16
N CYS A 84 9.90 -1.85 -15.84
CA CYS A 84 8.95 -1.05 -15.10
C CYS A 84 9.37 0.42 -15.04
N PRO A 85 8.50 1.39 -15.38
CA PRO A 85 8.83 2.82 -15.28
C PRO A 85 9.11 3.31 -13.85
N LYS A 86 8.81 2.49 -12.83
CA LYS A 86 9.14 2.76 -11.43
C LYS A 86 10.48 2.16 -10.97
N CYS A 87 11.22 1.46 -11.85
CA CYS A 87 12.52 0.88 -11.50
C CYS A 87 13.47 1.96 -10.95
N GLY A 88 14.15 1.65 -9.86
CA GLY A 88 15.05 2.60 -9.16
C GLY A 88 14.35 3.65 -8.28
N ASN A 89 13.04 3.87 -8.43
CA ASN A 89 12.24 4.77 -7.59
C ASN A 89 10.93 4.09 -7.15
N CYS A 90 11.04 2.88 -6.62
CA CYS A 90 9.91 2.06 -6.20
C CYS A 90 10.01 1.73 -4.71
N GLU A 91 9.02 2.17 -3.93
CA GLU A 91 8.96 1.90 -2.50
C GLU A 91 8.90 0.39 -2.20
N LEU A 92 8.21 -0.40 -3.03
CA LEU A 92 8.13 -1.85 -2.88
C LEU A 92 9.49 -2.52 -3.13
N GLN A 93 10.21 -2.10 -4.17
CA GLN A 93 11.56 -2.57 -4.47
C GLN A 93 12.54 -2.26 -3.32
N THR A 94 12.46 -1.04 -2.77
CA THR A 94 13.27 -0.64 -1.60
C THR A 94 12.96 -1.52 -0.38
N LEU A 95 11.70 -1.87 -0.15
CA LEU A 95 11.30 -2.77 0.95
C LEU A 95 11.80 -4.19 0.72
N ALA A 96 11.71 -4.71 -0.51
CA ALA A 96 12.23 -6.03 -0.86
C ALA A 96 13.72 -6.14 -0.55
N LEU A 97 14.50 -5.13 -0.93
CA LEU A 97 15.93 -5.05 -0.59
C LEU A 97 16.15 -4.95 0.92
N ARG A 98 15.41 -4.09 1.62
CA ARG A 98 15.53 -3.89 3.07
C ARG A 98 15.25 -5.15 3.87
N PHE A 99 14.29 -5.98 3.44
CA PHE A 99 13.93 -7.23 4.09
C PHE A 99 14.67 -8.44 3.53
N ASN A 100 15.61 -8.24 2.60
CA ASN A 100 16.37 -9.28 1.92
C ASN A 100 15.45 -10.37 1.32
N ILE A 101 14.39 -9.94 0.62
CA ILE A 101 13.48 -10.84 -0.07
C ILE A 101 14.10 -11.18 -1.43
N ARG A 102 14.55 -12.42 -1.60
CA ARG A 102 15.16 -12.92 -2.83
C ARG A 102 14.27 -13.94 -3.54
N GLU A 103 13.49 -14.67 -2.78
CA GLU A 103 12.60 -15.71 -3.25
C GLU A 103 11.19 -15.43 -2.79
N MET A 104 10.22 -15.90 -3.53
CA MET A 104 8.82 -15.72 -3.23
C MET A 104 8.28 -17.01 -2.62
N PRO A 105 8.08 -17.09 -1.29
CA PRO A 105 7.62 -18.32 -0.64
C PRO A 105 6.12 -18.58 -0.84
N PHE A 106 5.38 -17.56 -1.33
CA PHE A 106 3.95 -17.67 -1.55
C PHE A 106 3.64 -17.76 -3.03
N ASN A 107 2.85 -18.77 -3.40
CA ASN A 107 2.19 -18.78 -4.70
C ASN A 107 1.11 -17.71 -4.65
N GLY A 108 1.31 -16.62 -5.38
CA GLY A 108 0.31 -15.59 -5.61
C GLY A 108 -0.91 -16.17 -6.31
N GLY A 109 -1.99 -15.41 -6.38
CA GLY A 109 -3.02 -15.71 -7.34
C GLY A 109 -2.38 -15.76 -8.72
N GLU A 110 -2.84 -16.65 -9.58
CA GLU A 110 -2.56 -16.51 -11.00
C GLU A 110 -2.84 -15.05 -11.34
N LEU A 111 -1.85 -14.34 -11.87
CA LEU A 111 -2.02 -12.96 -12.29
C LEU A 111 -3.15 -12.94 -13.32
N SER A 112 -4.38 -12.90 -12.83
CA SER A 112 -5.52 -12.64 -13.71
C SER A 112 -5.20 -11.33 -14.40
N PRO A 113 -5.12 -11.29 -15.74
CA PRO A 113 -4.81 -10.07 -16.45
C PRO A 113 -5.78 -8.99 -16.00
N ARG A 114 -5.27 -8.07 -15.18
CA ARG A 114 -6.06 -6.95 -14.71
C ARG A 114 -6.19 -5.94 -15.83
N LYS A 115 -7.26 -5.19 -15.78
CA LYS A 115 -7.59 -4.23 -16.83
C LYS A 115 -6.47 -3.21 -17.00
N ARG A 116 -5.91 -3.15 -18.21
CA ARG A 116 -5.09 -2.04 -18.64
C ARG A 116 -5.99 -1.04 -19.37
N GLU A 117 -5.95 0.19 -18.92
CA GLU A 117 -6.77 1.27 -19.45
C GLU A 117 -5.88 2.37 -19.99
N VAL A 118 -6.16 2.79 -21.21
CA VAL A 118 -5.47 3.89 -21.88
C VAL A 118 -6.54 4.89 -22.32
N THR A 119 -6.45 6.08 -21.77
CA THR A 119 -7.26 7.24 -22.20
C THR A 119 -6.34 8.27 -22.86
N SER A 120 -6.90 9.37 -23.36
CA SER A 120 -6.11 10.48 -23.92
C SER A 120 -5.14 11.12 -22.92
N SER A 121 -5.43 11.03 -21.62
CA SER A 121 -4.67 11.71 -20.55
C SER A 121 -4.04 10.77 -19.54
N ILE A 122 -4.56 9.57 -19.38
CA ILE A 122 -4.16 8.64 -18.32
C ILE A 122 -3.90 7.25 -18.88
N VAL A 123 -2.77 6.68 -18.49
CA VAL A 123 -2.48 5.25 -18.69
C VAL A 123 -2.49 4.57 -17.31
N ARG A 124 -3.39 3.63 -17.13
CA ARG A 124 -3.53 2.87 -15.89
C ARG A 124 -3.28 1.38 -16.14
N ASN A 125 -2.29 0.81 -15.47
CA ASN A 125 -1.98 -0.62 -15.52
C ASN A 125 -2.24 -1.23 -14.12
N MET A 126 -3.31 -1.98 -14.00
CA MET A 126 -3.73 -2.56 -12.72
C MET A 126 -2.92 -3.80 -12.32
N ASP A 127 -2.18 -4.43 -13.25
CA ASP A 127 -1.25 -5.52 -12.90
C ASP A 127 -0.13 -5.03 -11.96
N LYS A 128 0.24 -3.74 -12.08
CA LYS A 128 1.26 -3.12 -11.24
C LYS A 128 0.70 -2.47 -9.97
N CYS A 129 -0.56 -2.70 -9.65
CA CYS A 129 -1.21 -2.17 -8.47
C CYS A 129 -0.85 -2.97 -7.23
N ILE A 130 -0.32 -2.31 -6.20
CA ILE A 130 0.02 -2.90 -4.90
C ILE A 130 -1.09 -2.72 -3.84
N PHE A 131 -2.28 -2.35 -4.24
CA PHE A 131 -3.46 -2.13 -3.38
C PHE A 131 -3.22 -1.20 -2.19
N CYS A 132 -2.35 -0.22 -2.34
CA CYS A 132 -2.08 0.77 -1.29
C CYS A 132 -3.24 1.73 -1.02
N ARG A 133 -4.23 1.81 -1.91
CA ARG A 133 -5.42 2.67 -1.81
C ARG A 133 -5.10 4.18 -1.70
N ARG A 134 -3.89 4.61 -2.06
CA ARG A 134 -3.53 6.04 -2.07
C ARG A 134 -4.40 6.84 -3.04
N CYS A 135 -4.65 6.29 -4.25
CA CYS A 135 -5.52 6.93 -5.25
C CYS A 135 -6.96 7.08 -4.75
N GLU A 136 -7.50 6.09 -4.06
CA GLU A 136 -8.81 6.15 -3.43
C GLU A 136 -8.86 7.23 -2.33
N SER A 137 -7.85 7.26 -1.45
CA SER A 137 -7.78 8.30 -0.41
C SER A 137 -7.69 9.70 -1.00
N VAL A 138 -6.90 9.91 -2.05
CA VAL A 138 -6.84 11.22 -2.72
C VAL A 138 -8.18 11.56 -3.36
N CYS A 139 -8.80 10.61 -4.04
CA CYS A 139 -10.09 10.81 -4.69
C CYS A 139 -11.20 11.18 -3.69
N ASN A 140 -11.21 10.54 -2.52
CA ASN A 140 -12.22 10.77 -1.49
C ASN A 140 -11.92 11.99 -0.62
N ASP A 141 -10.67 12.09 -0.12
CA ASP A 141 -10.35 13.04 0.95
C ASP A 141 -9.85 14.39 0.41
N VAL A 142 -9.30 14.42 -0.80
CA VAL A 142 -8.75 15.64 -1.42
C VAL A 142 -9.69 16.16 -2.51
N GLN A 143 -10.02 15.32 -3.47
CA GLN A 143 -10.89 15.68 -4.60
C GLN A 143 -12.37 15.66 -4.22
N THR A 144 -12.74 14.92 -3.18
CA THR A 144 -14.14 14.76 -2.70
C THR A 144 -15.11 14.16 -3.74
N VAL A 145 -14.58 13.57 -4.81
CA VAL A 145 -15.37 13.02 -5.93
C VAL A 145 -15.83 11.58 -5.63
N GLY A 146 -14.99 10.78 -4.97
CA GLY A 146 -15.34 9.40 -4.64
C GLY A 146 -15.44 8.46 -5.85
N ALA A 147 -14.80 8.78 -6.96
CA ALA A 147 -14.90 8.01 -8.19
C ALA A 147 -14.19 6.65 -8.13
N LEU A 148 -13.21 6.48 -7.23
CA LEU A 148 -12.40 5.27 -7.10
C LEU A 148 -12.64 4.56 -5.78
N GLY A 149 -12.76 3.24 -5.84
CA GLY A 149 -12.88 2.37 -4.67
C GLY A 149 -12.29 0.98 -4.91
N ALA A 150 -12.04 0.25 -3.82
CA ALA A 150 -11.67 -1.17 -3.91
C ALA A 150 -12.91 -2.00 -4.21
N ILE A 151 -12.86 -2.76 -5.30
CA ILE A 151 -13.91 -3.70 -5.71
C ILE A 151 -13.37 -5.13 -5.68
N ARG A 152 -14.28 -6.12 -5.57
CA ARG A 152 -13.97 -7.55 -5.46
C ARG A 152 -13.22 -7.89 -4.16
N ARG A 153 -12.67 -9.11 -4.04
CA ARG A 153 -12.01 -9.63 -2.82
C ARG A 153 -10.83 -10.53 -3.16
N GLY A 154 -9.91 -10.69 -2.18
CA GLY A 154 -8.72 -11.53 -2.30
C GLY A 154 -7.83 -11.08 -3.46
N PHE A 155 -7.23 -12.02 -4.17
CA PHE A 155 -6.38 -11.75 -5.33
C PHE A 155 -7.12 -11.07 -6.50
N ASN A 156 -8.44 -11.18 -6.56
CA ASN A 156 -9.24 -10.49 -7.58
C ASN A 156 -9.54 -9.03 -7.22
N THR A 157 -9.10 -8.54 -6.08
CA THR A 157 -9.29 -7.14 -5.71
C THR A 157 -8.68 -6.22 -6.76
N THR A 158 -9.39 -5.17 -7.10
CA THR A 158 -8.89 -4.10 -7.97
C THR A 158 -9.40 -2.75 -7.48
N ILE A 159 -8.69 -1.69 -7.80
CA ILE A 159 -9.17 -0.32 -7.56
C ILE A 159 -9.78 0.18 -8.87
N ALA A 160 -11.05 0.46 -8.86
CA ALA A 160 -11.77 0.87 -10.06
C ALA A 160 -12.95 1.81 -9.72
N PRO A 161 -13.52 2.49 -10.71
CA PRO A 161 -14.82 3.12 -10.57
C PRO A 161 -15.93 2.11 -10.26
N ALA A 162 -17.07 2.58 -9.79
CA ALA A 162 -18.23 1.76 -9.51
C ALA A 162 -18.59 0.88 -10.73
N PHE A 163 -19.00 -0.38 -10.44
CA PHE A 163 -19.34 -1.38 -11.46
C PHE A 163 -18.22 -1.73 -12.44
N ASP A 164 -16.94 -1.50 -12.07
CA ASP A 164 -15.76 -1.77 -12.92
C ASP A 164 -15.80 -1.03 -14.26
N ARG A 165 -16.38 0.17 -14.27
CA ARG A 165 -16.41 1.05 -15.44
C ARG A 165 -15.01 1.56 -15.79
N MET A 166 -14.85 2.08 -16.99
CA MET A 166 -13.60 2.77 -17.37
C MET A 166 -13.52 4.14 -16.69
N MET A 167 -12.29 4.64 -16.46
CA MET A 167 -12.07 5.97 -15.87
C MET A 167 -12.76 7.08 -16.69
N LYS A 168 -12.74 6.98 -18.03
CA LYS A 168 -13.39 7.92 -18.93
C LYS A 168 -14.91 7.99 -18.76
N ASP A 169 -15.53 6.93 -18.22
CA ASP A 169 -16.97 6.82 -18.02
C ASP A 169 -17.34 7.06 -16.53
N SER A 170 -16.41 7.61 -15.76
CA SER A 170 -16.59 7.93 -14.34
C SER A 170 -16.55 9.43 -14.10
N GLU A 171 -17.02 9.85 -12.94
CA GLU A 171 -16.99 11.25 -12.47
C GLU A 171 -15.57 11.74 -12.11
N CYS A 172 -14.52 11.06 -12.59
CA CYS A 172 -13.14 11.47 -12.36
C CYS A 172 -12.83 12.73 -13.19
N THR A 173 -12.55 13.81 -12.51
CA THR A 173 -12.18 15.12 -13.08
C THR A 173 -10.67 15.32 -13.05
#